data_394c19fcb984ec438b3b0761865af4d2
#
_entry.id   394c19fcb984ec438b3b0761865af4d2
#
_cell.length_a   1.000
_cell.length_b   1.000
_cell.length_c   1.000
_cell.angle_alpha   90.00
_cell.angle_beta   90.00
_cell.angle_gamma   90.00
#
_symmetry.space_group_name_H-M   'P 1'
#
loop_
_entity.id
_entity.type
_entity.pdbx_description
1 polymer ?
#
loop_
_entity_poly.entity_id
_entity_poly.type
_entity_poly.pdbx_seq_one_letter_code
_entity_poly.pdbx_strand_id
1 'polypeptide(L)'
;IGDHVFLDDTEILRGGKSYTLDTLNEMHRRFPNAEFYFSMGSDMLLSFRRWHGYQELLQKMTLVVHSRRDEDIAPLHAFAQSLEQEGGRVLFAPARIVEISSTQIRAKVERGESVIGLVPECVERMICRYGLYRPVGEEE
;
A
#
# COMPACT_ATOMS: atom_id res chain seq x y z
N ILE A 1 -3.47 -12.44 -11.20
CA ILE A 1 -3.93 -12.17 -9.84
C ILE A 1 -4.63 -13.43 -9.41
N GLY A 2 -4.32 -13.98 -8.21
CA GLY A 2 -4.89 -15.25 -7.74
C GLY A 2 -6.39 -15.17 -7.46
N ASP A 3 -7.05 -16.31 -7.33
CA ASP A 3 -8.51 -16.45 -7.22
C ASP A 3 -9.13 -15.76 -5.98
N HIS A 4 -8.28 -15.30 -5.04
CA HIS A 4 -8.68 -14.63 -3.81
C HIS A 4 -8.32 -13.14 -3.78
N VAL A 5 -7.94 -12.55 -4.92
CA VAL A 5 -7.62 -11.12 -5.04
C VAL A 5 -8.69 -10.43 -5.88
N PHE A 6 -9.32 -9.44 -5.27
CA PHE A 6 -10.39 -8.66 -5.90
C PHE A 6 -9.97 -7.21 -6.01
N LEU A 7 -10.40 -6.54 -7.07
CA LEU A 7 -10.28 -5.10 -7.23
C LEU A 7 -11.54 -4.44 -6.64
N ASP A 8 -11.36 -3.45 -5.80
CA ASP A 8 -12.45 -2.61 -5.30
C ASP A 8 -12.21 -1.16 -5.76
N ASP A 9 -13.19 -0.56 -6.39
CA ASP A 9 -13.14 0.79 -6.97
C ASP A 9 -13.90 1.83 -6.14
N THR A 10 -14.31 1.48 -4.93
CA THR A 10 -15.10 2.33 -4.03
C THR A 10 -14.48 3.73 -3.85
N GLU A 11 -13.17 3.82 -3.71
CA GLU A 11 -12.49 5.11 -3.54
C GLU A 11 -12.55 5.96 -4.81
N ILE A 12 -12.44 5.35 -5.97
CA ILE A 12 -12.55 6.02 -7.28
C ILE A 12 -13.97 6.55 -7.46
N LEU A 13 -14.98 5.70 -7.19
CA LEU A 13 -16.39 6.06 -7.33
C LEU A 13 -16.82 7.15 -6.34
N ARG A 14 -16.27 7.15 -5.12
CA ARG A 14 -16.52 8.19 -4.13
C ARG A 14 -16.02 9.55 -4.58
N GLY A 15 -14.91 9.59 -5.31
CA GLY A 15 -14.25 10.82 -5.74
C GLY A 15 -13.66 11.64 -4.58
N GLY A 16 -12.95 12.70 -4.91
CA GLY A 16 -12.35 13.57 -3.92
C GLY A 16 -11.18 12.94 -3.18
N LYS A 17 -10.92 13.41 -1.95
CA LYS A 17 -9.83 12.89 -1.11
C LYS A 17 -10.27 11.60 -0.43
N SER A 18 -9.54 10.51 -0.65
CA SER A 18 -9.78 9.22 -0.01
C SER A 18 -9.03 9.12 1.32
N TYR A 19 -9.78 8.84 2.39
CA TYR A 19 -9.19 8.47 3.67
C TYR A 19 -9.42 6.98 3.91
N THR A 20 -8.41 6.31 4.43
CA THR A 20 -8.49 4.88 4.78
C THR A 20 -9.66 4.57 5.71
N LEU A 21 -9.98 5.49 6.63
CA LEU A 21 -11.10 5.33 7.55
C LEU A 21 -12.45 5.24 6.82
N ASP A 22 -12.67 6.09 5.81
CA ASP A 22 -13.91 6.08 5.05
C ASP A 22 -14.07 4.77 4.28
N THR A 23 -12.99 4.28 3.69
CA THR A 23 -12.95 3.01 2.97
C THR A 23 -13.18 1.84 3.93
N LEU A 24 -12.54 1.84 5.10
CA LEU A 24 -12.76 0.80 6.10
C LEU A 24 -14.20 0.79 6.62
N ASN A 25 -14.79 1.95 6.87
CA ASN A 25 -16.20 2.06 7.30
C ASN A 25 -17.16 1.52 6.22
N GLU A 26 -16.88 1.78 4.95
CA GLU A 26 -17.61 1.18 3.83
C GLU A 26 -17.49 -0.34 3.83
N MET A 27 -16.26 -0.86 3.98
CA MET A 27 -16.02 -2.30 4.01
C MET A 27 -16.73 -2.97 5.20
N HIS A 28 -16.73 -2.36 6.38
CA HIS A 28 -17.48 -2.88 7.52
C HIS A 28 -19.01 -2.93 7.27
N ARG A 29 -19.56 -1.96 6.55
CA ARG A 29 -20.99 -2.00 6.17
C ARG A 29 -21.29 -3.13 5.19
N ARG A 30 -20.39 -3.40 4.24
CA ARG A 30 -20.54 -4.46 3.23
C ARG A 30 -20.26 -5.84 3.81
N PHE A 31 -19.36 -5.95 4.76
CA PHE A 31 -18.89 -7.20 5.36
C PHE A 31 -18.89 -7.12 6.90
N PRO A 32 -20.04 -7.08 7.56
CA PRO A 32 -20.14 -6.77 8.98
C PRO A 32 -19.49 -7.81 9.92
N ASN A 33 -19.29 -9.03 9.44
CA ASN A 33 -18.67 -10.12 10.20
C ASN A 33 -17.21 -10.39 9.80
N ALA A 34 -16.63 -9.56 8.94
CA ALA A 34 -15.25 -9.73 8.51
C ALA A 34 -14.26 -9.09 9.48
N GLU A 35 -13.13 -9.75 9.67
CA GLU A 35 -11.95 -9.13 10.27
C GLU A 35 -11.12 -8.48 9.17
N PHE A 36 -10.67 -7.24 9.43
CA PHE A 36 -9.89 -6.48 8.46
C PHE A 36 -8.43 -6.44 8.85
N TYR A 37 -7.59 -6.72 7.86
CA TYR A 37 -6.13 -6.66 7.95
C TYR A 37 -5.61 -5.66 6.92
N PHE A 38 -4.86 -4.66 7.39
CA PHE A 38 -4.30 -3.63 6.52
C PHE A 38 -2.80 -3.86 6.34
N SER A 39 -2.40 -4.23 5.12
CA SER A 39 -1.01 -4.46 4.74
C SER A 39 -0.30 -3.15 4.45
N MET A 40 0.85 -2.90 5.11
CA MET A 40 1.61 -1.65 4.96
C MET A 40 3.11 -1.87 5.09
N GLY A 41 3.88 -0.92 4.55
CA GLY A 41 5.32 -0.85 4.77
C GLY A 41 5.69 -0.17 6.09
N SER A 42 6.95 -0.30 6.50
CA SER A 42 7.50 0.32 7.71
C SER A 42 7.32 1.83 7.76
N ASP A 43 7.55 2.53 6.65
CA ASP A 43 7.38 4.00 6.56
C ASP A 43 5.94 4.44 6.84
N MET A 44 4.97 3.65 6.38
CA MET A 44 3.56 3.90 6.62
C MET A 44 3.20 3.71 8.09
N LEU A 45 3.73 2.66 8.74
CA LEU A 45 3.51 2.44 10.17
C LEU A 45 4.04 3.62 10.99
N LEU A 46 5.28 4.05 10.78
CA LEU A 46 5.89 5.17 11.52
C LEU A 46 5.14 6.51 11.33
N SER A 47 4.38 6.65 10.24
CA SER A 47 3.53 7.81 9.99
C SER A 47 2.07 7.63 10.43
N PHE A 48 1.69 6.48 10.95
CA PHE A 48 0.29 6.07 11.14
C PHE A 48 -0.50 7.01 12.06
N ARG A 49 0.10 7.56 13.13
CA ARG A 49 -0.56 8.54 14.00
C ARG A 49 -0.98 9.84 13.30
N ARG A 50 -0.45 10.12 12.12
CA ARG A 50 -0.85 11.28 11.29
C ARG A 50 -2.02 10.98 10.36
N TRP A 51 -2.48 9.73 10.32
CA TRP A 51 -3.61 9.36 9.47
C TRP A 51 -4.91 9.86 10.06
N HIS A 52 -5.81 10.25 9.17
CA HIS A 52 -7.15 10.71 9.57
C HIS A 52 -7.88 9.60 10.32
N GLY A 53 -8.27 9.89 11.57
CA GLY A 53 -8.99 8.94 12.43
C GLY A 53 -8.18 7.70 12.82
N TYR A 54 -6.84 7.82 12.97
CA TYR A 54 -5.98 6.66 13.26
C TYR A 54 -6.42 5.85 14.49
N GLN A 55 -6.96 6.49 15.53
CA GLN A 55 -7.45 5.82 16.73
C GLN A 55 -8.63 4.89 16.42
N GLU A 56 -9.55 5.33 15.58
CA GLU A 56 -10.67 4.52 15.12
C GLU A 56 -10.18 3.38 14.20
N LEU A 57 -9.20 3.65 13.34
CA LEU A 57 -8.55 2.63 12.51
C LEU A 57 -7.93 1.52 13.37
N LEU A 58 -7.22 1.87 14.47
CA LEU A 58 -6.63 0.91 15.41
C LEU A 58 -7.67 -0.04 16.01
N GLN A 59 -8.88 0.43 16.27
CA GLN A 59 -9.96 -0.37 16.85
C GLN A 59 -10.63 -1.30 15.83
N LYS A 60 -10.57 -0.94 14.55
CA LYS A 60 -11.35 -1.58 13.50
C LYS A 60 -10.55 -2.55 12.62
N MET A 61 -9.23 -2.49 12.65
CA MET A 61 -8.39 -3.36 11.81
C MET A 61 -7.10 -3.78 12.50
N THR A 62 -6.51 -4.86 12.00
CA THR A 62 -5.16 -5.30 12.37
C THR A 62 -4.17 -4.77 11.34
N LEU A 63 -3.10 -4.11 11.79
CA LEU A 63 -2.02 -3.64 10.93
C LEU A 63 -1.07 -4.80 10.64
N VAL A 64 -0.79 -5.08 9.37
CA VAL A 64 0.18 -6.09 8.94
C VAL A 64 1.36 -5.37 8.30
N VAL A 65 2.49 -5.38 8.99
CA VAL A 65 3.67 -4.59 8.63
C VAL A 65 4.68 -5.45 7.91
N HIS A 66 5.09 -5.01 6.73
CA HIS A 66 6.19 -5.59 5.98
C HIS A 66 7.43 -4.71 6.14
N SER A 67 8.43 -5.18 6.90
CA SER A 67 9.71 -4.48 7.02
C SER A 67 10.58 -4.74 5.79
N ARG A 68 11.19 -3.69 5.25
CA ARG A 68 12.09 -3.78 4.10
C ARG A 68 13.57 -3.93 4.48
N ARG A 69 13.94 -3.72 5.75
CA ARG A 69 15.33 -3.76 6.21
C ARG A 69 15.41 -4.31 7.63
N ASP A 70 16.40 -5.14 7.88
CA ASP A 70 16.68 -5.69 9.21
C ASP A 70 17.20 -4.61 10.20
N GLU A 71 17.76 -3.53 9.69
CA GLU A 71 18.42 -2.47 10.49
C GLU A 71 17.44 -1.56 11.25
N ASP A 72 16.16 -1.48 10.81
CA ASP A 72 15.16 -0.58 11.38
C ASP A 72 14.15 -1.30 12.29
N ILE A 73 14.43 -2.54 12.70
CA ILE A 73 13.45 -3.39 13.39
C ILE A 73 13.14 -2.88 14.80
N ALA A 74 14.13 -2.46 15.58
CA ALA A 74 13.92 -2.09 16.98
C ALA A 74 13.04 -0.82 17.16
N PRO A 75 13.28 0.30 16.46
CA PRO A 75 12.39 1.46 16.50
C PRO A 75 10.99 1.15 16.00
N LEU A 76 10.88 0.28 14.98
CA LEU A 76 9.61 -0.13 14.41
C LEU A 76 8.77 -0.95 15.40
N HIS A 77 9.41 -1.89 16.11
CA HIS A 77 8.76 -2.68 17.16
C HIS A 77 8.35 -1.79 18.35
N ALA A 78 9.21 -0.86 18.79
CA ALA A 78 8.86 0.07 19.85
C ALA A 78 7.63 0.93 19.48
N PHE A 79 7.57 1.40 18.23
CA PHE A 79 6.42 2.15 17.75
C PHE A 79 5.16 1.28 17.68
N ALA A 80 5.27 0.03 17.18
CA ALA A 80 4.16 -0.92 17.16
C ALA A 80 3.61 -1.19 18.57
N GLN A 81 4.49 -1.46 19.54
CA GLN A 81 4.10 -1.64 20.95
C GLN A 81 3.35 -0.42 21.50
N SER A 82 3.75 0.79 21.13
CA SER A 82 3.03 1.99 21.54
C SER A 82 1.61 2.08 20.97
N LEU A 83 1.39 1.59 19.75
CA LEU A 83 0.05 1.49 19.15
C LEU A 83 -0.78 0.38 19.80
N GLU A 84 -0.15 -0.72 20.21
CA GLU A 84 -0.82 -1.81 20.94
C GLU A 84 -1.27 -1.35 22.32
N GLN A 85 -0.50 -0.50 23.02
CA GLN A 85 -0.91 0.14 24.26
C GLN A 85 -2.13 1.08 24.10
N GLU A 86 -2.34 1.60 22.89
CA GLU A 86 -3.52 2.39 22.52
C GLU A 86 -4.72 1.49 22.09
N GLY A 87 -4.58 0.16 22.17
CA GLY A 87 -5.63 -0.81 21.86
C GLY A 87 -5.57 -1.35 20.42
N GLY A 88 -4.53 -1.02 19.65
CA GLY A 88 -4.31 -1.55 18.31
C GLY A 88 -3.82 -2.99 18.32
N ARG A 89 -3.81 -3.60 17.11
CA ARG A 89 -3.17 -4.90 16.84
C ARG A 89 -2.19 -4.74 15.70
N VAL A 90 -0.91 -5.11 15.92
CA VAL A 90 0.15 -5.01 14.92
C VAL A 90 0.82 -6.35 14.73
N LEU A 91 0.84 -6.84 13.51
CA LEU A 91 1.52 -8.08 13.12
C LEU A 91 2.67 -7.75 12.19
N PHE A 92 3.81 -8.38 12.40
CA PHE A 92 4.93 -8.32 11.48
C PHE A 92 4.90 -9.55 10.57
N ALA A 93 4.75 -9.33 9.26
CA ALA A 93 4.79 -10.39 8.29
C ALA A 93 6.22 -10.57 7.79
N PRO A 94 6.73 -11.83 7.72
CA PRO A 94 8.01 -12.10 7.09
C PRO A 94 7.92 -11.69 5.61
N ALA A 95 8.70 -10.70 5.20
CA ALA A 95 8.75 -10.26 3.81
C ALA A 95 9.99 -10.81 3.13
N ARG A 96 9.80 -11.48 1.99
CA ARG A 96 10.91 -11.69 1.05
C ARG A 96 11.15 -10.34 0.37
N ILE A 97 12.27 -9.70 0.69
CA ILE A 97 12.61 -8.41 0.14
C ILE A 97 12.84 -8.56 -1.37
N VAL A 98 12.04 -7.88 -2.15
CA VAL A 98 12.28 -7.67 -3.57
C VAL A 98 12.63 -6.19 -3.71
N GLU A 99 13.88 -5.88 -4.06
CA GLU A 99 14.37 -4.51 -4.19
C GLU A 99 13.85 -3.85 -5.48
N ILE A 100 12.54 -3.66 -5.54
CA ILE A 100 11.86 -2.97 -6.63
C ILE A 100 11.04 -1.82 -6.06
N SER A 101 11.23 -0.62 -6.60
CA SER A 101 10.38 0.53 -6.25
C SER A 101 9.65 1.08 -7.47
N SER A 102 8.47 1.62 -7.24
CA SER A 102 7.70 2.31 -8.28
C SER A 102 8.48 3.47 -8.90
N THR A 103 9.34 4.13 -8.13
CA THR A 103 10.21 5.22 -8.62
C THR A 103 11.24 4.69 -9.61
N GLN A 104 11.88 3.55 -9.31
CA GLN A 104 12.83 2.92 -10.25
C GLN A 104 12.14 2.49 -11.55
N ILE A 105 10.95 1.89 -11.45
CA ILE A 105 10.19 1.46 -12.64
C ILE A 105 9.85 2.67 -13.53
N ARG A 106 9.30 3.73 -12.93
CA ARG A 106 8.95 4.95 -13.68
C ARG A 106 10.17 5.59 -14.34
N ALA A 107 11.27 5.73 -13.61
CA ALA A 107 12.51 6.30 -14.14
C ALA A 107 13.10 5.45 -15.29
N LYS A 108 12.97 4.11 -15.23
CA LYS A 108 13.38 3.26 -16.35
C LYS A 108 12.53 3.50 -17.60
N VAL A 109 11.22 3.54 -17.45
CA VAL A 109 10.29 3.80 -18.55
C VAL A 109 10.54 5.18 -19.17
N GLU A 110 10.75 6.21 -18.35
CA GLU A 110 11.06 7.56 -18.78
C GLU A 110 12.33 7.61 -19.65
N ARG A 111 13.34 6.79 -19.31
CA ARG A 111 14.58 6.65 -20.09
C ARG A 111 14.48 5.68 -21.29
N GLY A 112 13.29 5.10 -21.53
CA GLY A 112 13.09 4.09 -22.58
C GLY A 112 13.74 2.73 -22.28
N GLU A 113 14.13 2.47 -21.02
CA GLU A 113 14.71 1.21 -20.59
C GLU A 113 13.63 0.14 -20.37
N SER A 114 13.99 -1.12 -20.54
CA SER A 114 13.09 -2.26 -20.27
C SER A 114 12.78 -2.43 -18.80
N VAL A 115 11.53 -2.80 -18.52
CA VAL A 115 11.03 -3.19 -17.20
C VAL A 115 10.66 -4.68 -17.11
N ILE A 116 11.08 -5.47 -18.10
CA ILE A 116 10.90 -6.93 -18.13
C ILE A 116 11.48 -7.53 -16.85
N GLY A 117 10.72 -8.42 -16.23
CA GLY A 117 11.11 -9.07 -14.98
C GLY A 117 10.99 -8.21 -13.70
N LEU A 118 10.74 -6.91 -13.83
CA LEU A 118 10.47 -6.01 -12.70
C LEU A 118 8.97 -5.87 -12.41
N VAL A 119 8.15 -6.08 -13.42
CA VAL A 119 6.69 -6.05 -13.34
C VAL A 119 6.11 -7.30 -14.04
N PRO A 120 4.87 -7.71 -13.71
CA PRO A 120 4.18 -8.73 -14.50
C PRO A 120 4.03 -8.30 -15.96
N GLU A 121 4.08 -9.26 -16.88
CA GLU A 121 3.97 -9.01 -18.32
C GLU A 121 2.71 -8.22 -18.71
N CYS A 122 1.58 -8.47 -18.05
CA CYS A 122 0.35 -7.71 -18.28
C CYS A 122 0.49 -6.23 -17.92
N VAL A 123 1.26 -5.90 -16.86
CA VAL A 123 1.54 -4.51 -16.47
C VAL A 123 2.49 -3.84 -17.45
N GLU A 124 3.53 -4.55 -17.91
CA GLU A 124 4.42 -4.04 -18.96
C GLU A 124 3.65 -3.71 -20.23
N ARG A 125 2.76 -4.61 -20.68
CA ARG A 125 1.89 -4.35 -21.84
C ARG A 125 1.01 -3.11 -21.65
N MET A 126 0.48 -2.90 -20.43
CA MET A 126 -0.30 -1.69 -20.13
C MET A 126 0.55 -0.42 -20.21
N ILE A 127 1.74 -0.44 -19.62
CA ILE A 127 2.68 0.70 -19.68
C ILE A 127 2.96 1.07 -21.12
N CYS A 128 3.28 0.08 -21.97
CA CYS A 128 3.54 0.29 -23.39
C CYS A 128 2.30 0.79 -24.16
N ARG A 129 1.15 0.13 -23.95
CA ARG A 129 -0.10 0.42 -24.66
C ARG A 129 -0.63 1.82 -24.40
N TYR A 130 -0.55 2.28 -23.16
CA TYR A 130 -1.08 3.58 -22.74
C TYR A 130 -0.01 4.67 -22.67
N GLY A 131 1.25 4.37 -23.05
CA GLY A 131 2.34 5.32 -22.98
C GLY A 131 2.61 5.87 -21.58
N LEU A 132 2.32 5.07 -20.53
CA LEU A 132 2.44 5.52 -19.14
C LEU A 132 3.89 5.85 -18.81
N TYR A 133 4.09 6.90 -18.01
CA TYR A 133 5.39 7.33 -17.48
C TYR A 133 6.42 7.77 -18.55
N ARG A 134 6.01 7.97 -19.77
CA ARG A 134 6.85 8.60 -20.80
C ARG A 134 6.87 10.11 -20.60
N PRO A 135 7.98 10.80 -20.88
CA PRO A 135 7.95 12.26 -20.90
C PRO A 135 6.84 12.70 -21.86
N VAL A 136 6.04 13.66 -21.40
CA VAL A 136 5.08 14.33 -22.30
C VAL A 136 5.93 15.03 -23.34
N GLY A 137 5.91 14.56 -24.59
CA GLY A 137 6.59 15.25 -25.69
C GLY A 137 6.06 16.66 -25.75
N GLU A 138 6.94 17.64 -25.80
CA GLU A 138 6.58 18.96 -26.27
C GLU A 138 6.00 18.75 -27.68
N GLU A 139 4.68 18.91 -27.80
CA GLU A 139 4.04 18.99 -29.11
C GLU A 139 4.62 20.26 -29.79
N GLU A 140 5.43 20.04 -30.87
CA GLU A 140 5.81 21.09 -31.77
C GLU A 140 4.60 21.56 -32.60
#